data_953f81ced8b4bc340f86f854eafe1fef
#
_entry.id   953f81ced8b4bc340f86f854eafe1fef
#
_cell.length_a   1.000
_cell.length_b   1.000
_cell.length_c   1.000
_cell.angle_alpha   90.00
_cell.angle_beta   90.00
_cell.angle_gamma   90.00
#
_symmetry.space_group_name_H-M   'P 1'
#
loop_
_entity.id
_entity.type
_entity.pdbx_description
1 polymer ?
#
loop_
_entity_poly.entity_id
_entity_poly.type
_entity_poly.pdbx_seq_one_letter_code
_entity_poly.pdbx_strand_id
1 'polypeptide(L)'
;MFVPSYDVAGFIGNGYFMRDILYAEQLINELQNDEFSYPETVYMVNKVSQDFLIRPMGIFQLVDYVGIDVVQFIMSVMQPHVEKENIQSELIDIHLNNAVKGGQFADGTQKDGFFRYEKGKIEAIFDPGKKRYISVSEVSEKCDEYLGPLPEGWLPWKKLVHRPDKDELLKKYFSQLLASNSPGTVMAKSYLQRFKEIGSDLVKNKVAFKFDDVNAVLIYGFHHAYGPVNDYF
;
A
#
# COMPACT_ATOMS: atom_id res chain seq x y z
N MET A 1 7.93 -20.20 -8.49
CA MET A 1 6.85 -20.90 -7.78
C MET A 1 5.56 -20.70 -8.57
N PHE A 2 4.76 -21.73 -8.78
CA PHE A 2 3.46 -21.63 -9.44
C PHE A 2 2.37 -21.61 -8.37
N VAL A 3 1.50 -20.60 -8.41
CA VAL A 3 0.36 -20.49 -7.50
C VAL A 3 -0.92 -20.58 -8.34
N PRO A 4 -1.74 -21.62 -8.16
CA PRO A 4 -2.97 -21.77 -8.91
C PRO A 4 -4.01 -20.73 -8.47
N SER A 5 -4.83 -20.26 -9.42
CA SER A 5 -5.99 -19.40 -9.18
C SER A 5 -7.14 -19.79 -10.10
N TYR A 6 -8.33 -19.32 -9.79
CA TYR A 6 -9.42 -19.35 -10.78
C TYR A 6 -9.13 -18.35 -11.90
N ASP A 7 -9.73 -18.56 -13.06
CA ASP A 7 -9.64 -17.65 -14.20
C ASP A 7 -10.63 -16.47 -14.02
N VAL A 8 -10.20 -15.52 -13.21
CA VAL A 8 -10.97 -14.32 -12.86
C VAL A 8 -10.11 -13.09 -13.17
N ALA A 9 -10.72 -12.04 -13.72
CA ALA A 9 -10.04 -10.80 -14.05
C ALA A 9 -9.27 -10.25 -12.83
N GLY A 10 -7.98 -9.94 -13.03
CA GLY A 10 -7.06 -9.47 -11.98
C GLY A 10 -6.37 -10.59 -11.20
N PHE A 11 -6.84 -11.81 -11.25
CA PHE A 11 -6.30 -12.91 -10.45
C PHE A 11 -6.12 -12.51 -8.98
N ILE A 12 -5.23 -13.21 -8.25
CA ILE A 12 -4.96 -12.90 -6.83
C ILE A 12 -4.20 -11.58 -6.71
N GLY A 13 -3.14 -11.38 -7.50
CA GLY A 13 -2.22 -10.24 -7.35
C GLY A 13 -2.89 -8.90 -7.61
N ASN A 14 -3.40 -8.67 -8.81
CA ASN A 14 -4.07 -7.42 -9.14
C ASN A 14 -5.41 -7.29 -8.39
N GLY A 15 -6.13 -8.40 -8.18
CA GLY A 15 -7.33 -8.44 -7.37
C GLY A 15 -7.11 -7.92 -5.96
N TYR A 16 -5.96 -8.24 -5.36
CA TYR A 16 -5.54 -7.71 -4.08
C TYR A 16 -5.11 -6.24 -4.20
N PHE A 17 -4.18 -5.94 -5.10
CA PHE A 17 -3.53 -4.63 -5.21
C PHE A 17 -4.51 -3.50 -5.51
N MET A 18 -5.47 -3.71 -6.42
CA MET A 18 -6.48 -2.68 -6.71
C MET A 18 -7.32 -2.34 -5.47
N ARG A 19 -7.70 -3.32 -4.67
CA ARG A 19 -8.46 -3.09 -3.43
C ARG A 19 -7.62 -2.44 -2.33
N ASP A 20 -6.33 -2.71 -2.28
CA ASP A 20 -5.36 -2.06 -1.38
C ASP A 20 -5.23 -0.56 -1.70
N ILE A 21 -5.18 -0.21 -3.00
CA ILE A 21 -5.19 1.19 -3.47
C ILE A 21 -6.49 1.91 -3.08
N LEU A 22 -7.65 1.29 -3.30
CA LEU A 22 -8.94 1.88 -2.94
C LEU A 22 -9.08 2.13 -1.44
N TYR A 23 -8.54 1.24 -0.62
CA TYR A 23 -8.50 1.46 0.81
C TYR A 23 -7.55 2.61 1.21
N ALA A 24 -6.41 2.72 0.56
CA ALA A 24 -5.50 3.85 0.76
C ALA A 24 -6.14 5.18 0.36
N GLU A 25 -6.91 5.21 -0.73
CA GLU A 25 -7.71 6.37 -1.15
C GLU A 25 -8.78 6.74 -0.10
N GLN A 26 -9.48 5.74 0.45
CA GLN A 26 -10.42 5.97 1.55
C GLN A 26 -9.75 6.64 2.75
N LEU A 27 -8.58 6.16 3.18
CA LEU A 27 -7.81 6.75 4.28
C LEU A 27 -7.37 8.19 3.97
N ILE A 28 -6.96 8.49 2.73
CA ILE A 28 -6.66 9.87 2.31
C ILE A 28 -7.90 10.77 2.52
N ASN A 29 -9.07 10.33 2.03
CA ASN A 29 -10.30 11.11 2.12
C ASN A 29 -10.72 11.33 3.59
N GLU A 30 -10.57 10.33 4.44
CA GLU A 30 -10.82 10.46 5.89
C GLU A 30 -9.90 11.51 6.53
N LEU A 31 -8.58 11.43 6.27
CA LEU A 31 -7.60 12.36 6.82
C LEU A 31 -7.74 13.79 6.30
N GLN A 32 -8.16 13.99 5.04
CA GLN A 32 -8.37 15.32 4.48
C GLN A 32 -9.52 16.07 5.18
N ASN A 33 -10.52 15.37 5.70
CA ASN A 33 -11.59 15.94 6.49
C ASN A 33 -11.11 16.45 7.88
N ASP A 34 -9.94 15.98 8.34
CA ASP A 34 -9.38 16.24 9.65
C ASP A 34 -8.22 17.26 9.63
N GLU A 35 -8.24 18.25 8.75
CA GLU A 35 -7.27 19.35 8.69
C GLU A 35 -5.91 19.04 8.02
N PHE A 36 -5.76 17.90 7.35
CA PHE A 36 -4.53 17.59 6.64
C PHE A 36 -4.62 17.93 5.15
N SER A 37 -3.58 18.57 4.63
CA SER A 37 -3.43 18.79 3.19
C SER A 37 -3.21 17.48 2.44
N TYR A 38 -3.53 17.47 1.14
CA TYR A 38 -3.34 16.28 0.31
C TYR A 38 -1.91 15.68 0.38
N PRO A 39 -0.81 16.45 0.28
CA PRO A 39 0.53 15.88 0.44
C PRO A 39 0.79 15.25 1.82
N GLU A 40 0.22 15.84 2.89
CA GLU A 40 0.33 15.28 4.24
C GLU A 40 -0.38 13.93 4.33
N THR A 41 -1.58 13.80 3.76
CA THR A 41 -2.34 12.53 3.79
C THR A 41 -1.66 11.45 2.97
N VAL A 42 -1.14 11.76 1.78
CA VAL A 42 -0.36 10.83 0.96
C VAL A 42 0.89 10.36 1.71
N TYR A 43 1.62 11.28 2.36
CA TYR A 43 2.78 10.95 3.17
C TYR A 43 2.43 9.95 4.28
N MET A 44 1.40 10.26 5.08
CA MET A 44 0.99 9.45 6.22
C MET A 44 0.52 8.05 5.81
N VAL A 45 -0.36 7.96 4.82
CA VAL A 45 -0.89 6.66 4.36
C VAL A 45 0.23 5.81 3.74
N ASN A 46 1.12 6.43 2.96
CA ASN A 46 2.28 5.72 2.40
C ASN A 46 3.23 5.23 3.50
N LYS A 47 3.53 6.07 4.50
CA LYS A 47 4.39 5.70 5.64
C LYS A 47 3.78 4.60 6.49
N VAL A 48 2.48 4.67 6.79
CA VAL A 48 1.81 3.60 7.55
C VAL A 48 1.84 2.30 6.76
N SER A 49 1.49 2.32 5.48
CA SER A 49 1.50 1.12 4.65
C SER A 49 2.89 0.52 4.45
N GLN A 50 3.97 1.31 4.53
CA GLN A 50 5.34 0.84 4.43
C GLN A 50 5.93 0.46 5.78
N ASP A 51 6.04 1.45 6.69
CA ASP A 51 6.83 1.31 7.90
C ASP A 51 6.07 0.55 8.99
N PHE A 52 4.84 0.96 9.32
CA PHE A 52 4.06 0.28 10.35
C PHE A 52 3.65 -1.13 9.92
N LEU A 53 3.45 -1.38 8.63
CA LEU A 53 3.13 -2.72 8.11
C LEU A 53 4.37 -3.50 7.64
N ILE A 54 5.56 -2.96 7.80
CA ILE A 54 6.83 -3.62 7.40
C ILE A 54 6.76 -4.17 5.97
N ARG A 55 6.35 -3.34 5.01
CA ARG A 55 6.32 -3.68 3.59
C ARG A 55 7.57 -3.14 2.87
N PRO A 56 7.96 -3.73 1.72
CA PRO A 56 9.12 -3.27 0.95
C PRO A 56 8.92 -1.86 0.39
N MET A 57 7.69 -1.50 0.06
CA MET A 57 7.26 -0.20 -0.45
C MET A 57 5.95 0.19 0.22
N GLY A 58 5.72 1.50 0.37
CA GLY A 58 4.40 2.03 0.66
C GLY A 58 3.48 1.89 -0.55
N ILE A 59 2.18 1.99 -0.31
CA ILE A 59 1.17 1.70 -1.36
C ILE A 59 1.32 2.62 -2.58
N PHE A 60 1.59 3.92 -2.37
CA PHE A 60 1.74 4.85 -3.48
C PHE A 60 3.11 4.76 -4.16
N GLN A 61 4.16 4.31 -3.45
CA GLN A 61 5.41 3.94 -4.09
C GLN A 61 5.23 2.73 -5.02
N LEU A 62 4.42 1.76 -4.61
CA LEU A 62 4.12 0.60 -5.46
C LEU A 62 3.29 1.00 -6.67
N VAL A 63 2.33 1.93 -6.51
CA VAL A 63 1.59 2.52 -7.65
C VAL A 63 2.54 3.23 -8.61
N ASP A 64 3.47 4.04 -8.09
CA ASP A 64 4.48 4.72 -8.92
C ASP A 64 5.38 3.72 -9.65
N TYR A 65 5.78 2.63 -8.98
CA TYR A 65 6.62 1.59 -9.56
C TYR A 65 5.93 0.89 -10.74
N VAL A 66 4.64 0.55 -10.59
CA VAL A 66 3.84 -0.11 -11.62
C VAL A 66 3.50 0.87 -12.76
N GLY A 67 3.21 2.11 -12.43
CA GLY A 67 2.68 3.14 -13.31
C GLY A 67 1.20 3.41 -13.06
N ILE A 68 0.86 4.67 -12.85
CA ILE A 68 -0.52 5.11 -12.55
C ILE A 68 -1.48 4.80 -13.69
N ASP A 69 -1.03 4.97 -14.95
CA ASP A 69 -1.79 4.62 -16.15
C ASP A 69 -1.99 3.10 -16.31
N VAL A 70 -1.00 2.30 -15.92
CA VAL A 70 -1.12 0.84 -15.89
C VAL A 70 -2.13 0.41 -14.81
N VAL A 71 -2.09 1.03 -13.64
CA VAL A 71 -3.06 0.77 -12.55
C VAL A 71 -4.48 1.10 -13.02
N GLN A 72 -4.71 2.27 -13.63
CA GLN A 72 -6.01 2.63 -14.19
C GLN A 72 -6.49 1.62 -15.24
N PHE A 73 -5.60 1.22 -16.14
CA PHE A 73 -5.91 0.21 -17.15
C PHE A 73 -6.34 -1.13 -16.51
N ILE A 74 -5.62 -1.60 -15.49
CA ILE A 74 -5.99 -2.81 -14.76
C ILE A 74 -7.37 -2.66 -14.13
N MET A 75 -7.65 -1.55 -13.45
CA MET A 75 -8.95 -1.26 -12.85
C MET A 75 -10.06 -1.29 -13.89
N SER A 76 -9.85 -0.66 -15.06
CA SER A 76 -10.82 -0.63 -16.14
C SER A 76 -11.12 -2.01 -16.75
N VAL A 77 -10.09 -2.87 -16.87
CA VAL A 77 -10.24 -4.26 -17.33
C VAL A 77 -10.98 -5.11 -16.30
N MET A 78 -10.73 -4.89 -15.01
CA MET A 78 -11.37 -5.66 -13.94
C MET A 78 -12.82 -5.27 -13.70
N GLN A 79 -13.18 -3.99 -13.81
CA GLN A 79 -14.49 -3.45 -13.44
C GLN A 79 -15.68 -4.20 -14.06
N PRO A 80 -15.71 -4.56 -15.38
CA PRO A 80 -16.83 -5.30 -15.96
C PRO A 80 -17.04 -6.70 -15.37
N HIS A 81 -16.04 -7.25 -14.67
CA HIS A 81 -16.07 -8.61 -14.10
C HIS A 81 -16.32 -8.62 -12.58
N VAL A 82 -16.49 -7.45 -11.97
CA VAL A 82 -16.69 -7.29 -10.53
C VAL A 82 -17.97 -6.48 -10.30
N GLU A 83 -19.12 -7.15 -10.43
CA GLU A 83 -20.44 -6.49 -10.43
C GLU A 83 -20.81 -5.83 -9.09
N LYS A 84 -20.26 -6.31 -7.97
CA LYS A 84 -20.64 -5.89 -6.61
C LYS A 84 -19.75 -4.81 -6.00
N GLU A 85 -18.68 -4.45 -6.70
CA GLU A 85 -17.70 -3.49 -6.22
C GLU A 85 -17.41 -2.45 -7.30
N ASN A 86 -17.19 -1.20 -6.89
CA ASN A 86 -16.59 -0.20 -7.76
C ASN A 86 -15.06 -0.28 -7.61
N ILE A 87 -14.36 -0.71 -8.65
CA ILE A 87 -12.88 -0.80 -8.69
C ILE A 87 -12.32 0.37 -9.53
N GLN A 88 -12.88 1.56 -9.38
CA GLN A 88 -12.36 2.78 -9.98
C GLN A 88 -11.85 3.71 -8.87
N SER A 89 -10.81 4.45 -9.14
CA SER A 89 -10.16 5.35 -8.19
C SER A 89 -10.13 6.76 -8.75
N GLU A 90 -10.82 7.68 -8.08
CA GLU A 90 -10.78 9.09 -8.40
C GLU A 90 -9.38 9.66 -8.19
N LEU A 91 -8.67 9.17 -7.17
CA LEU A 91 -7.30 9.53 -6.87
C LEU A 91 -6.35 9.25 -8.05
N ILE A 92 -6.48 8.08 -8.68
CA ILE A 92 -5.70 7.69 -9.87
C ILE A 92 -6.06 8.60 -11.05
N ASP A 93 -7.34 8.85 -11.29
CA ASP A 93 -7.81 9.71 -12.38
C ASP A 93 -7.32 11.16 -12.24
N ILE A 94 -7.32 11.71 -11.03
CA ILE A 94 -6.79 13.06 -10.73
C ILE A 94 -5.31 13.17 -11.13
N HIS A 95 -4.49 12.17 -10.85
CA HIS A 95 -3.07 12.18 -11.23
C HIS A 95 -2.90 12.13 -12.74
N LEU A 96 -3.62 11.25 -13.42
CA LEU A 96 -3.55 11.13 -14.88
C LEU A 96 -4.04 12.39 -15.59
N ASN A 97 -5.08 13.04 -15.08
CA ASN A 97 -5.57 14.32 -15.60
C ASN A 97 -4.54 15.46 -15.44
N ASN A 98 -3.60 15.33 -14.53
CA ASN A 98 -2.45 16.22 -14.36
C ASN A 98 -1.18 15.73 -15.11
N ALA A 99 -1.31 14.74 -16.00
CA ALA A 99 -0.22 14.12 -16.75
C ALA A 99 0.87 13.45 -15.88
N VAL A 100 0.53 13.05 -14.65
CA VAL A 100 1.40 12.34 -13.72
C VAL A 100 1.16 10.84 -13.87
N LYS A 101 2.18 10.11 -14.34
CA LYS A 101 2.02 8.71 -14.75
C LYS A 101 2.84 7.69 -13.97
N GLY A 102 3.94 8.10 -13.34
CA GLY A 102 4.86 7.14 -12.73
C GLY A 102 5.48 6.17 -13.74
N GLY A 103 5.70 4.94 -13.33
CA GLY A 103 6.35 3.89 -14.11
C GLY A 103 7.87 3.99 -14.07
N GLN A 104 8.54 3.23 -14.93
CA GLN A 104 9.99 3.17 -15.00
C GLN A 104 10.50 3.66 -16.36
N PHE A 105 11.72 4.18 -16.39
CA PHE A 105 12.46 4.39 -17.63
C PHE A 105 13.01 3.06 -18.16
N ALA A 106 13.49 3.06 -19.38
CA ALA A 106 14.05 1.85 -20.01
C ALA A 106 15.28 1.27 -19.27
N ASP A 107 15.99 2.10 -18.51
CA ASP A 107 17.13 1.71 -17.67
C ASP A 107 16.71 1.20 -16.28
N GLY A 108 15.40 1.14 -16.00
CA GLY A 108 14.83 0.70 -14.72
C GLY A 108 14.78 1.80 -13.64
N THR A 109 15.20 3.04 -13.93
CA THR A 109 15.06 4.14 -12.97
C THR A 109 13.59 4.56 -12.85
N GLN A 110 13.20 4.98 -11.63
CA GLN A 110 11.84 5.36 -11.31
C GLN A 110 11.49 6.73 -11.90
N LYS A 111 10.36 6.84 -12.59
CA LYS A 111 9.76 8.11 -13.00
C LYS A 111 8.99 8.75 -11.84
N ASP A 112 8.84 10.06 -11.89
CA ASP A 112 7.99 10.79 -10.95
C ASP A 112 6.50 10.38 -11.15
N GLY A 113 5.82 10.19 -10.02
CA GLY A 113 4.42 9.83 -9.92
C GLY A 113 3.78 10.57 -8.75
N PHE A 114 3.14 9.84 -7.81
CA PHE A 114 2.74 10.42 -6.52
C PHE A 114 3.91 11.11 -5.83
N PHE A 115 5.10 10.51 -6.01
CA PHE A 115 6.34 11.03 -5.48
C PHE A 115 7.30 11.46 -6.59
N ARG A 116 8.12 12.46 -6.26
CA ARG A 116 9.35 12.75 -7.00
C ARG A 116 10.49 11.99 -6.35
N TYR A 117 11.33 11.41 -7.20
CA TYR A 117 12.44 10.58 -6.75
C TYR A 117 13.79 11.22 -7.11
N GLU A 118 14.69 11.28 -6.12
CA GLU A 118 16.09 11.63 -6.35
C GLU A 118 16.97 10.50 -5.82
N LYS A 119 17.80 9.92 -6.69
CA LYS A 119 18.70 8.79 -6.37
C LYS A 119 17.96 7.63 -5.64
N GLY A 120 16.74 7.34 -6.07
CA GLY A 120 15.90 6.28 -5.52
C GLY A 120 15.24 6.60 -4.18
N LYS A 121 15.33 7.84 -3.69
CA LYS A 121 14.64 8.30 -2.48
C LYS A 121 13.49 9.21 -2.83
N ILE A 122 12.44 9.21 -2.02
CA ILE A 122 11.35 10.16 -2.12
C ILE A 122 11.83 11.53 -1.62
N GLU A 123 11.72 12.55 -2.47
CA GLU A 123 12.09 13.93 -2.15
C GLU A 123 10.88 14.86 -2.05
N ALA A 124 9.82 14.59 -2.82
CA ALA A 124 8.63 15.43 -2.82
C ALA A 124 7.37 14.63 -3.18
N ILE A 125 6.21 15.20 -2.90
CA ILE A 125 4.88 14.63 -3.10
C ILE A 125 4.10 15.53 -4.05
N PHE A 126 3.45 14.97 -5.07
CA PHE A 126 2.64 15.73 -6.01
C PHE A 126 1.36 16.24 -5.33
N ASP A 127 1.13 17.54 -5.44
CA ASP A 127 -0.12 18.19 -5.00
C ASP A 127 -0.96 18.53 -6.23
N PRO A 128 -2.05 17.80 -6.50
CA PRO A 128 -2.88 18.03 -7.69
C PRO A 128 -3.62 19.37 -7.65
N GLY A 129 -3.93 19.90 -6.46
CA GLY A 129 -4.56 21.21 -6.31
C GLY A 129 -3.63 22.35 -6.66
N LYS A 130 -2.35 22.24 -6.30
CA LYS A 130 -1.31 23.22 -6.62
C LYS A 130 -0.57 22.91 -7.93
N LYS A 131 -0.78 21.72 -8.52
CA LYS A 131 -0.11 21.20 -9.73
C LYS A 131 1.40 21.25 -9.63
N ARG A 132 1.95 20.96 -8.46
CA ARG A 132 3.40 20.95 -8.19
C ARG A 132 3.75 19.94 -7.12
N TYR A 133 5.03 19.60 -7.07
CA TYR A 133 5.57 18.77 -5.99
C TYR A 133 5.90 19.63 -4.76
N ILE A 134 5.50 19.14 -3.59
CA ILE A 134 5.78 19.70 -2.26
C ILE A 134 6.88 18.86 -1.63
N SER A 135 7.91 19.49 -1.08
CA SER A 135 9.02 18.75 -0.45
C SER A 135 8.53 17.91 0.74
N VAL A 136 9.07 16.71 0.87
CA VAL A 136 8.82 15.86 2.06
C VAL A 136 9.19 16.59 3.35
N SER A 137 10.25 17.40 3.34
CA SER A 137 10.66 18.18 4.51
C SER A 137 9.64 19.21 4.98
N GLU A 138 8.71 19.64 4.09
CA GLU A 138 7.65 20.58 4.47
C GLU A 138 6.50 19.90 5.24
N VAL A 139 6.34 18.57 5.09
CA VAL A 139 5.18 17.85 5.64
C VAL A 139 5.57 16.81 6.71
N SER A 140 6.78 16.28 6.66
CA SER A 140 7.16 15.10 7.44
C SER A 140 7.14 15.33 8.94
N GLU A 141 7.61 16.47 9.46
CA GLU A 141 7.69 16.73 10.89
C GLU A 141 6.30 16.68 11.54
N LYS A 142 5.34 17.44 11.01
CA LYS A 142 3.95 17.45 11.47
C LYS A 142 3.29 16.08 11.37
N CYS A 143 3.50 15.39 10.26
CA CYS A 143 2.91 14.07 10.02
C CYS A 143 3.50 13.00 10.94
N ASP A 144 4.81 13.03 11.17
CA ASP A 144 5.48 12.09 12.06
C ASP A 144 5.09 12.30 13.53
N GLU A 145 4.94 13.56 13.95
CA GLU A 145 4.42 13.90 15.26
C GLU A 145 2.99 13.38 15.45
N TYR A 146 2.13 13.58 14.46
CA TYR A 146 0.74 13.08 14.49
C TYR A 146 0.67 11.55 14.54
N LEU A 147 1.39 10.86 13.66
CA LEU A 147 1.39 9.40 13.61
C LEU A 147 1.93 8.77 14.90
N GLY A 148 2.85 9.46 15.55
CA GLY A 148 3.58 8.96 16.71
C GLY A 148 4.67 7.94 16.34
N PRO A 149 5.40 7.44 17.37
CA PRO A 149 6.53 6.56 17.14
C PRO A 149 6.12 5.18 16.64
N LEU A 150 7.00 4.55 15.88
CA LEU A 150 6.88 3.14 15.52
C LEU A 150 6.90 2.27 16.78
N PRO A 151 6.09 1.19 16.85
CA PRO A 151 6.08 0.27 17.99
C PRO A 151 7.45 -0.32 18.31
N GLU A 152 7.64 -0.67 19.58
CA GLU A 152 8.88 -1.32 20.02
C GLU A 152 9.14 -2.62 19.24
N GLY A 153 10.39 -2.85 18.91
CA GLY A 153 10.82 -4.02 18.15
C GLY A 153 10.66 -3.86 16.63
N TRP A 154 10.28 -2.68 16.15
CA TRP A 154 10.25 -2.40 14.71
C TRP A 154 11.61 -2.61 14.06
N LEU A 155 11.58 -3.27 12.93
CA LEU A 155 12.71 -3.42 12.01
C LEU A 155 12.27 -3.09 10.59
N PRO A 156 13.08 -2.37 9.81
CA PRO A 156 12.75 -2.13 8.40
C PRO A 156 12.73 -3.44 7.63
N TRP A 157 11.85 -3.55 6.65
CA TRP A 157 11.65 -4.75 5.84
C TRP A 157 12.96 -5.41 5.39
N LYS A 158 13.92 -4.65 4.87
CA LYS A 158 15.22 -5.17 4.39
C LYS A 158 16.03 -5.89 5.47
N LYS A 159 15.87 -5.49 6.73
CA LYS A 159 16.58 -6.14 7.86
C LYS A 159 15.82 -7.34 8.42
N LEU A 160 14.52 -7.44 8.13
CA LEU A 160 13.64 -8.49 8.67
C LEU A 160 13.46 -9.67 7.72
N VAL A 161 13.27 -9.42 6.42
CA VAL A 161 12.74 -10.40 5.46
C VAL A 161 13.60 -11.66 5.30
N HIS A 162 14.91 -11.57 5.52
CA HIS A 162 15.84 -12.70 5.38
C HIS A 162 16.28 -13.30 6.72
N ARG A 163 15.68 -12.89 7.82
CA ARG A 163 16.07 -13.42 9.15
C ARG A 163 15.46 -14.80 9.40
N PRO A 164 16.21 -15.72 10.00
CA PRO A 164 15.69 -17.06 10.35
C PRO A 164 14.62 -17.00 11.45
N ASP A 165 14.68 -15.99 12.35
CA ASP A 165 13.75 -15.70 13.44
C ASP A 165 12.65 -14.69 13.05
N LYS A 166 12.43 -14.48 11.73
CA LYS A 166 11.49 -13.50 11.21
C LYS A 166 10.09 -13.63 11.83
N ASP A 167 9.58 -14.84 11.93
CA ASP A 167 8.21 -15.08 12.40
C ASP A 167 8.04 -14.72 13.88
N GLU A 168 9.04 -14.99 14.72
CA GLU A 168 9.04 -14.58 16.14
C GLU A 168 9.10 -13.06 16.28
N LEU A 169 9.92 -12.41 15.47
CA LEU A 169 10.04 -10.95 15.45
C LEU A 169 8.74 -10.28 14.99
N LEU A 170 8.08 -10.81 13.96
CA LEU A 170 6.78 -10.33 13.50
C LEU A 170 5.71 -10.47 14.57
N LYS A 171 5.62 -11.63 15.25
CA LYS A 171 4.67 -11.85 16.35
C LYS A 171 4.89 -10.83 17.47
N LYS A 172 6.14 -10.63 17.88
CA LYS A 172 6.49 -9.65 18.91
C LYS A 172 6.10 -8.24 18.48
N TYR A 173 6.48 -7.83 17.29
CA TYR A 173 6.18 -6.50 16.75
C TYR A 173 4.68 -6.24 16.67
N PHE A 174 3.89 -7.14 16.06
CA PHE A 174 2.45 -6.96 15.95
C PHE A 174 1.74 -6.98 17.30
N SER A 175 2.23 -7.74 18.28
CA SER A 175 1.72 -7.65 19.65
C SER A 175 1.89 -6.25 20.23
N GLN A 176 3.04 -5.59 20.02
CA GLN A 176 3.27 -4.21 20.46
C GLN A 176 2.43 -3.21 19.67
N LEU A 177 2.30 -3.38 18.35
CA LEU A 177 1.45 -2.54 17.50
C LEU A 177 -0.02 -2.61 17.96
N LEU A 178 -0.53 -3.80 18.23
CA LEU A 178 -1.91 -3.99 18.68
C LEU A 178 -2.16 -3.38 20.07
N ALA A 179 -1.17 -3.36 20.94
CA ALA A 179 -1.25 -2.74 22.28
C ALA A 179 -1.14 -1.21 22.25
N SER A 180 -0.57 -0.61 21.20
CA SER A 180 -0.37 0.84 21.09
C SER A 180 -1.64 1.53 20.56
N ASN A 181 -1.81 2.83 20.87
CA ASN A 181 -2.97 3.64 20.47
C ASN A 181 -2.59 5.00 19.86
N SER A 182 -1.36 5.17 19.34
CA SER A 182 -1.05 6.35 18.54
C SER A 182 -1.87 6.37 17.25
N PRO A 183 -2.14 7.54 16.63
CA PRO A 183 -2.87 7.62 15.37
C PRO A 183 -2.29 6.71 14.27
N GLY A 184 -0.96 6.62 14.15
CA GLY A 184 -0.30 5.73 13.21
C GLY A 184 -0.57 4.25 13.49
N THR A 185 -0.58 3.83 14.76
CA THR A 185 -0.91 2.44 15.12
C THR A 185 -2.40 2.13 14.97
N VAL A 186 -3.29 3.09 15.22
CA VAL A 186 -4.73 2.93 14.96
C VAL A 186 -4.97 2.74 13.46
N MET A 187 -4.39 3.58 12.62
CA MET A 187 -4.47 3.45 11.16
C MET A 187 -3.87 2.11 10.69
N ALA A 188 -2.74 1.70 11.24
CA ALA A 188 -2.11 0.42 10.91
C ALA A 188 -2.99 -0.78 11.28
N LYS A 189 -3.68 -0.76 12.43
CA LYS A 189 -4.63 -1.82 12.83
C LYS A 189 -5.78 -1.94 11.84
N SER A 190 -6.40 -0.82 11.47
CA SER A 190 -7.47 -0.80 10.47
C SER A 190 -6.96 -1.31 9.11
N TYR A 191 -5.74 -0.93 8.75
CA TYR A 191 -5.10 -1.39 7.52
C TYR A 191 -4.84 -2.91 7.54
N LEU A 192 -4.35 -3.46 8.65
CA LEU A 192 -4.14 -4.91 8.83
C LEU A 192 -5.47 -5.69 8.75
N GLN A 193 -6.52 -5.17 9.38
CA GLN A 193 -7.84 -5.78 9.27
C GLN A 193 -8.32 -5.80 7.82
N ARG A 194 -8.23 -4.66 7.12
CA ARG A 194 -8.61 -4.59 5.70
C ARG A 194 -7.77 -5.50 4.82
N PHE A 195 -6.47 -5.61 5.10
CA PHE A 195 -5.54 -6.53 4.47
C PHE A 195 -6.04 -7.98 4.57
N LYS A 196 -6.46 -8.40 5.77
CA LYS A 196 -7.01 -9.74 6.03
C LYS A 196 -8.36 -9.96 5.35
N GLU A 197 -9.24 -8.96 5.36
CA GLU A 197 -10.54 -8.99 4.69
C GLU A 197 -10.40 -9.19 3.18
N ILE A 198 -9.57 -8.38 2.51
CA ILE A 198 -9.30 -8.52 1.07
C ILE A 198 -8.80 -9.94 0.76
N GLY A 199 -7.81 -10.43 1.53
CA GLY A 199 -7.29 -11.78 1.34
C GLY A 199 -8.36 -12.87 1.52
N SER A 200 -9.24 -12.70 2.50
CA SER A 200 -10.33 -13.63 2.77
C SER A 200 -11.41 -13.59 1.68
N ASP A 201 -11.74 -12.40 1.20
CA ASP A 201 -12.74 -12.22 0.13
C ASP A 201 -12.27 -12.81 -1.21
N LEU A 202 -10.97 -12.79 -1.50
CA LEU A 202 -10.42 -13.45 -2.69
C LEU A 202 -10.65 -14.97 -2.67
N VAL A 203 -10.61 -15.61 -1.51
CA VAL A 203 -10.93 -17.03 -1.39
C VAL A 203 -12.44 -17.25 -1.45
N LYS A 204 -13.22 -16.47 -0.70
CA LYS A 204 -14.68 -16.55 -0.64
C LYS A 204 -15.33 -16.34 -2.01
N ASN A 205 -14.81 -15.41 -2.79
CA ASN A 205 -15.31 -15.09 -4.14
C ASN A 205 -14.68 -15.96 -5.24
N LYS A 206 -14.00 -17.04 -4.88
CA LYS A 206 -13.39 -18.00 -5.82
C LYS A 206 -12.41 -17.33 -6.81
N VAL A 207 -11.58 -16.44 -6.32
CA VAL A 207 -10.39 -15.92 -7.03
C VAL A 207 -9.18 -16.79 -6.69
N ALA A 208 -8.99 -17.10 -5.40
CA ALA A 208 -7.99 -18.04 -4.90
C ALA A 208 -8.65 -19.33 -4.41
N PHE A 209 -7.91 -20.45 -4.42
CA PHE A 209 -8.45 -21.72 -3.88
C PHE A 209 -8.39 -21.76 -2.35
N LYS A 210 -7.35 -21.18 -1.75
CA LYS A 210 -7.11 -21.20 -0.30
C LYS A 210 -6.30 -19.98 0.14
N PHE A 211 -6.26 -19.73 1.44
CA PHE A 211 -5.51 -18.62 2.03
C PHE A 211 -4.01 -18.70 1.75
N ASP A 212 -3.43 -19.90 1.74
CA ASP A 212 -2.02 -20.09 1.42
C ASP A 212 -1.66 -19.58 0.02
N ASP A 213 -2.57 -19.67 -0.95
CA ASP A 213 -2.34 -19.19 -2.31
C ASP A 213 -2.27 -17.64 -2.32
N VAL A 214 -3.17 -16.99 -1.56
CA VAL A 214 -3.14 -15.54 -1.38
C VAL A 214 -1.86 -15.11 -0.67
N ASN A 215 -1.52 -15.76 0.44
CA ASN A 215 -0.29 -15.48 1.19
C ASN A 215 0.94 -15.65 0.31
N ALA A 216 1.00 -16.71 -0.48
CA ALA A 216 2.12 -16.97 -1.38
C ALA A 216 2.30 -15.89 -2.44
N VAL A 217 1.20 -15.40 -3.06
CA VAL A 217 1.28 -14.32 -4.04
C VAL A 217 1.80 -13.04 -3.40
N LEU A 218 1.35 -12.68 -2.20
CA LEU A 218 1.81 -11.46 -1.53
C LEU A 218 3.28 -11.59 -1.06
N ILE A 219 3.68 -12.73 -0.54
CA ILE A 219 5.05 -12.96 -0.07
C ILE A 219 6.03 -13.03 -1.26
N TYR A 220 5.72 -13.80 -2.30
CA TYR A 220 6.67 -14.06 -3.40
C TYR A 220 6.52 -13.10 -4.58
N GLY A 221 5.32 -12.57 -4.83
CA GLY A 221 5.05 -11.63 -5.92
C GLY A 221 5.23 -10.17 -5.51
N PHE A 222 4.77 -9.79 -4.31
CA PHE A 222 4.89 -8.44 -3.77
C PHE A 222 6.02 -8.28 -2.76
N HIS A 223 6.75 -9.34 -2.47
CA HIS A 223 7.86 -9.37 -1.51
C HIS A 223 7.48 -8.95 -0.09
N HIS A 224 6.22 -9.15 0.31
CA HIS A 224 5.81 -8.89 1.69
C HIS A 224 6.53 -9.83 2.67
N ALA A 225 6.79 -9.36 3.88
CA ALA A 225 7.40 -10.19 4.92
C ALA A 225 6.44 -11.28 5.43
N TYR A 226 5.13 -11.09 5.23
CA TYR A 226 4.03 -11.98 5.66
C TYR A 226 2.84 -11.86 4.72
N GLY A 227 1.97 -12.87 4.73
CA GLY A 227 0.71 -12.85 3.98
C GLY A 227 -0.43 -12.20 4.78
N PRO A 228 -1.58 -11.88 4.12
CA PRO A 228 -2.70 -11.22 4.78
C PRO A 228 -3.45 -12.11 5.78
N VAL A 229 -3.43 -13.42 5.61
CA VAL A 229 -4.10 -14.36 6.52
C VAL A 229 -3.05 -15.12 7.31
N ASN A 230 -2.83 -14.70 8.55
CA ASN A 230 -1.77 -15.18 9.42
C ASN A 230 -2.20 -15.14 10.90
N ASP A 231 -1.31 -15.59 11.81
CA ASP A 231 -1.53 -15.66 13.26
C ASP A 231 -0.81 -14.53 14.02
N TYR A 232 -0.34 -13.48 13.35
CA TYR A 232 0.37 -12.36 13.98
C TYR A 232 -0.59 -11.29 14.52
N PHE A 233 -1.78 -11.16 13.88
CA PHE A 233 -2.81 -10.15 14.18
C PHE A 233 -4.22 -10.61 13.82
#